data_0a3a1c580a8aae50ff4f83e25460b741
#
_entry.id   0a3a1c580a8aae50ff4f83e25460b741
#
_cell.length_a   1.000
_cell.length_b   1.000
_cell.length_c   1.000
_cell.angle_alpha   90.00
_cell.angle_beta   90.00
_cell.angle_gamma   90.00
#
_symmetry.space_group_name_H-M   'P 1'
#
loop_
_entity.id
_entity.type
_entity.pdbx_description
1 polymer ?
#
loop_
_entity_poly.entity_id
_entity_poly.type
_entity_poly.pdbx_seq_one_letter_code
_entity_poly.pdbx_strand_id
1 'polypeptide(L)'
;MIDLPTKVKYHLRYTSDFKNNYKKIKKQGKDVEKLKIVVSKLANGLELEEKYKNHILTDSKHYKNCGECHIEPDWLLVYQYINDELILVLIATGSHSELF
;
A
#
# COMPACT_ATOMS: atom_id res chain seq x y z
N MET A 1 12.14 -3.88 5.81
CA MET A 1 10.88 -4.58 5.53
C MET A 1 10.65 -4.73 4.02
N ILE A 2 10.43 -3.66 3.28
CA ILE A 2 10.34 -3.71 1.82
C ILE A 2 11.56 -3.03 1.23
N ASP A 3 12.38 -3.80 0.51
CA ASP A 3 13.58 -3.26 -0.12
C ASP A 3 13.22 -2.61 -1.45
N LEU A 4 13.48 -1.30 -1.55
CA LEU A 4 13.30 -0.55 -2.78
C LEU A 4 14.64 -0.04 -3.28
N PRO A 5 14.75 0.29 -4.58
CA PRO A 5 15.93 0.98 -5.10
C PRO A 5 16.19 2.25 -4.30
N THR A 6 17.45 2.64 -4.15
CA THR A 6 17.85 3.81 -3.36
C THR A 6 17.28 5.13 -3.89
N LYS A 7 16.97 5.19 -5.18
CA LYS A 7 16.42 6.39 -5.81
C LYS A 7 14.93 6.26 -6.01
N VAL A 8 14.17 6.67 -5.00
CA VAL A 8 12.71 6.78 -5.09
C VAL A 8 12.31 8.23 -4.79
N LYS A 9 11.21 8.66 -5.36
CA LYS A 9 10.70 10.02 -5.15
C LYS A 9 10.16 10.21 -3.73
N TYR A 10 9.49 9.18 -3.19
CA TYR A 10 8.88 9.24 -1.86
C TYR A 10 9.56 8.25 -0.93
N HIS A 11 9.88 8.72 0.28
CA HIS A 11 10.40 7.85 1.33
C HIS A 11 9.27 7.06 1.96
N LEU A 12 9.51 5.79 2.26
CA LEU A 12 8.50 4.92 2.84
C LEU A 12 8.42 5.07 4.34
N ARG A 13 7.18 5.07 4.85
CA ARG A 13 6.88 4.92 6.26
C ARG A 13 5.82 3.84 6.42
N TYR A 14 5.82 3.19 7.58
CA TYR A 14 4.93 2.07 7.86
C TYR A 14 4.19 2.32 9.16
N THR A 15 2.88 2.07 9.17
CA THR A 15 2.12 2.04 10.43
C THR A 15 2.39 0.71 11.13
N SER A 16 2.09 0.65 12.44
CA SER A 16 2.15 -0.61 13.18
C SER A 16 1.20 -1.65 12.59
N ASP A 17 0.02 -1.20 12.17
CA ASP A 17 -0.96 -2.09 11.54
C ASP A 17 -0.42 -2.69 10.26
N PHE A 18 0.23 -1.88 9.43
CA PHE A 18 0.83 -2.40 8.20
C PHE A 18 1.89 -3.45 8.49
N LYS A 19 2.75 -3.19 9.48
CA LYS A 19 3.81 -4.15 9.85
C LYS A 19 3.21 -5.49 10.26
N ASN A 20 2.16 -5.46 11.08
CA ASN A 20 1.45 -6.68 11.49
C ASN A 20 0.77 -7.37 10.32
N ASN A 21 0.11 -6.60 9.46
CA ASN A 21 -0.52 -7.11 8.25
C ASN A 21 0.51 -7.79 7.33
N TYR A 22 1.67 -7.18 7.18
CA TYR A 22 2.73 -7.69 6.33
C TYR A 22 3.20 -9.07 6.81
N LYS A 23 3.42 -9.23 8.12
CA LYS A 23 3.79 -10.52 8.70
C LYS A 23 2.71 -11.57 8.42
N LYS A 24 1.45 -11.17 8.52
CA LYS A 24 0.31 -12.06 8.30
C LYS A 24 0.22 -12.54 6.85
N ILE A 25 0.36 -11.63 5.89
CA ILE A 25 0.29 -12.01 4.48
C ILE A 25 1.44 -12.93 4.09
N LYS A 26 2.63 -12.74 4.68
CA LYS A 26 3.77 -13.63 4.46
C LYS A 26 3.46 -15.04 4.97
N LYS A 27 2.86 -15.15 6.15
CA LYS A 27 2.46 -16.44 6.72
C LYS A 27 1.38 -17.12 5.89
N GLN A 28 0.52 -16.34 5.25
CA GLN A 28 -0.54 -16.86 4.36
C GLN A 28 0.01 -17.32 3.01
N GLY A 29 1.30 -17.13 2.77
CA GLY A 29 1.93 -17.53 1.52
C GLY A 29 1.66 -16.62 0.33
N LYS A 30 1.22 -15.39 0.58
CA LYS A 30 1.01 -14.43 -0.51
C LYS A 30 2.33 -14.01 -1.14
N ASP A 31 2.30 -13.73 -2.44
CA ASP A 31 3.48 -13.34 -3.19
C ASP A 31 3.84 -11.86 -2.89
N VAL A 32 4.77 -11.68 -1.94
CA VAL A 32 5.19 -10.33 -1.53
C VAL A 32 5.85 -9.53 -2.64
N GLU A 33 6.34 -10.19 -3.71
CA GLU A 33 6.89 -9.47 -4.86
C GLU A 33 5.81 -8.64 -5.57
N LYS A 34 4.57 -9.12 -5.59
CA LYS A 34 3.46 -8.35 -6.16
C LYS A 34 3.22 -7.06 -5.39
N LEU A 35 3.26 -7.12 -4.07
CA LEU A 35 3.16 -5.93 -3.22
C LEU A 35 4.33 -4.98 -3.48
N LYS A 36 5.53 -5.51 -3.57
CA LYS A 36 6.74 -4.73 -3.79
C LYS A 36 6.71 -3.97 -5.12
N ILE A 37 6.20 -4.60 -6.17
CA ILE A 37 6.05 -3.96 -7.49
C ILE A 37 5.13 -2.74 -7.38
N VAL A 38 3.98 -2.90 -6.74
CA VAL A 38 3.01 -1.81 -6.57
C VAL A 38 3.59 -0.69 -5.70
N VAL A 39 4.20 -1.04 -4.58
CA VAL A 39 4.82 -0.05 -3.68
C VAL A 39 5.92 0.72 -4.39
N SER A 40 6.72 0.05 -5.20
CA SER A 40 7.78 0.69 -5.98
C SER A 40 7.21 1.75 -6.94
N LYS A 41 6.12 1.42 -7.63
CA LYS A 41 5.47 2.38 -8.53
C LYS A 41 4.92 3.58 -7.75
N LEU A 42 4.26 3.34 -6.63
CA LEU A 42 3.73 4.41 -5.79
C LEU A 42 4.85 5.29 -5.23
N ALA A 43 5.95 4.69 -4.79
CA ALA A 43 7.10 5.41 -4.24
C ALA A 43 7.81 6.28 -5.29
N ASN A 44 7.66 5.95 -6.56
CA ASN A 44 8.20 6.74 -7.66
C ASN A 44 7.19 7.74 -8.23
N GLY A 45 6.00 7.83 -7.64
CA GLY A 45 4.96 8.74 -8.11
C GLY A 45 4.34 8.35 -9.43
N LEU A 46 4.45 7.08 -9.82
CA LEU A 46 3.90 6.58 -11.08
C LEU A 46 2.43 6.18 -10.91
N GLU A 47 1.67 6.31 -11.99
CA GLU A 47 0.31 5.82 -12.00
C GLU A 47 0.29 4.29 -12.03
N LEU A 48 -0.67 3.70 -11.34
CA LEU A 48 -0.88 2.26 -11.38
C LEU A 48 -1.75 1.89 -12.58
N GLU A 49 -1.48 0.73 -13.16
CA GLU A 49 -2.30 0.18 -14.23
C GLU A 49 -3.73 -0.03 -13.76
N GLU A 50 -4.68 0.04 -14.67
CA GLU A 50 -6.10 -0.06 -14.39
C GLU A 50 -6.49 -1.31 -13.61
N LYS A 51 -5.78 -2.41 -13.83
CA LYS A 51 -6.04 -3.68 -13.14
C LYS A 51 -5.92 -3.58 -11.62
N TYR A 52 -5.17 -2.60 -11.11
CA TYR A 52 -5.01 -2.41 -9.66
C TYR A 52 -6.14 -1.60 -9.04
N LYS A 53 -7.04 -1.05 -9.84
CA LYS A 53 -8.22 -0.30 -9.36
C LYS A 53 -7.90 0.75 -8.32
N ASN A 54 -6.83 1.50 -8.57
CA ASN A 54 -6.37 2.54 -7.65
C ASN A 54 -7.37 3.68 -7.54
N HIS A 55 -7.74 4.04 -6.33
CA HIS A 55 -8.69 5.13 -6.10
C HIS A 55 -8.52 5.73 -4.70
N ILE A 56 -9.05 6.93 -4.50
CA ILE A 56 -9.05 7.60 -3.20
C ILE A 56 -10.28 7.16 -2.41
N LEU A 57 -10.08 6.80 -1.14
CA LEU A 57 -11.17 6.42 -0.25
C LEU A 57 -11.88 7.68 0.25
N THR A 58 -13.17 7.80 -0.06
CA THR A 58 -13.96 8.98 0.30
C THR A 58 -14.90 8.74 1.47
N ASP A 59 -15.35 7.51 1.65
CA ASP A 59 -16.39 7.17 2.64
C ASP A 59 -15.89 6.32 3.80
N SER A 60 -14.58 6.11 3.92
CA SER A 60 -14.04 5.30 4.99
C SER A 60 -13.88 6.10 6.27
N LYS A 61 -14.39 5.57 7.38
CA LYS A 61 -14.22 6.18 8.70
C LYS A 61 -12.81 5.98 9.23
N HIS A 62 -12.14 4.89 8.83
CA HIS A 62 -10.82 4.51 9.34
C HIS A 62 -9.67 5.04 8.49
N TYR A 63 -9.92 5.30 7.21
CA TYR A 63 -8.86 5.60 6.24
C TYR A 63 -9.12 6.89 5.49
N LYS A 64 -9.25 7.99 6.24
CA LYS A 64 -9.49 9.30 5.63
C LYS A 64 -8.29 9.77 4.82
N ASN A 65 -8.54 10.32 3.65
CA ASN A 65 -7.52 10.87 2.76
C ASN A 65 -6.47 9.83 2.32
N CYS A 66 -6.88 8.56 2.28
CA CYS A 66 -6.00 7.47 1.86
C CYS A 66 -6.35 7.01 0.46
N GLY A 67 -5.37 6.45 -0.23
CA GLY A 67 -5.59 5.72 -1.46
C GLY A 67 -5.75 4.24 -1.16
N GLU A 68 -6.42 3.54 -2.04
CA GLU A 68 -6.56 2.09 -1.98
C GLU A 68 -6.31 1.50 -3.36
N CYS A 69 -5.59 0.41 -3.42
CA CYS A 69 -5.45 -0.35 -4.65
C CYS A 69 -5.54 -1.84 -4.37
N HIS A 70 -5.78 -2.61 -5.42
CA HIS A 70 -5.89 -4.07 -5.34
C HIS A 70 -4.61 -4.69 -5.87
N ILE A 71 -3.85 -5.35 -4.99
CA ILE A 71 -2.68 -6.15 -5.40
C ILE A 71 -3.18 -7.39 -6.15
N GLU A 72 -4.22 -7.99 -5.60
CA GLU A 72 -5.02 -9.06 -6.20
C GLU A 72 -6.49 -8.75 -5.90
N PRO A 73 -7.47 -9.43 -6.52
CA PRO A 73 -8.88 -9.07 -6.32
C PRO A 73 -9.32 -8.91 -4.87
N ASP A 74 -8.81 -9.75 -3.95
CA ASP A 74 -9.12 -9.62 -2.54
C ASP A 74 -7.87 -9.40 -1.68
N TRP A 75 -6.89 -8.71 -2.23
CA TRP A 75 -5.70 -8.31 -1.49
C TRP A 75 -5.46 -6.83 -1.74
N LEU A 76 -5.80 -6.01 -0.74
CA LEU A 76 -5.80 -4.56 -0.82
C LEU A 76 -4.54 -3.96 -0.20
N LEU A 77 -4.18 -2.77 -0.67
CA LEU A 77 -3.18 -1.93 -0.03
C LEU A 77 -3.79 -0.55 0.19
N VAL A 78 -3.75 -0.09 1.43
CA VAL A 78 -4.19 1.28 1.81
C VAL A 78 -2.93 2.09 2.09
N TYR A 79 -2.84 3.28 1.50
CA TYR A 79 -1.66 4.12 1.59
C TYR A 79 -2.05 5.61 1.63
N GLN A 80 -1.09 6.45 1.99
CA GLN A 80 -1.30 7.90 1.99
C GLN A 80 -0.01 8.61 1.59
N TYR A 81 -0.14 9.62 0.72
CA TYR A 81 0.98 10.49 0.39
C TYR A 81 0.98 11.71 1.30
N ILE A 82 2.16 12.05 1.82
CA ILE A 82 2.42 13.32 2.48
C ILE A 82 3.33 14.08 1.51
N ASN A 83 2.72 14.82 0.59
CA ASN A 83 3.42 15.40 -0.55
C ASN A 83 4.47 16.44 -0.15
N ASP A 84 4.18 17.27 0.84
CA ASP A 84 5.10 18.32 1.29
C ASP A 84 6.41 17.75 1.84
N GLU A 85 6.36 16.53 2.37
CA GLU A 85 7.52 15.87 2.95
C GLU A 85 8.07 14.76 2.08
N LEU A 86 7.45 14.50 0.92
CA LEU A 86 7.80 13.42 0.01
C LEU A 86 7.82 12.06 0.72
N ILE A 87 6.76 11.79 1.47
CA ILE A 87 6.60 10.54 2.23
C ILE A 87 5.41 9.76 1.68
N LEU A 88 5.59 8.47 1.52
CA LEU A 88 4.53 7.51 1.24
C LEU A 88 4.34 6.63 2.47
N VAL A 89 3.17 6.75 3.10
CA VAL A 89 2.84 5.94 4.28
C VAL A 89 2.06 4.71 3.84
N LEU A 90 2.56 3.53 4.18
CA LEU A 90 1.83 2.28 3.98
C LEU A 90 1.00 2.04 5.24
N ILE A 91 -0.32 2.13 5.09
CA ILE A 91 -1.27 2.17 6.21
C ILE A 91 -1.71 0.76 6.62
N ALA A 92 -2.14 -0.04 5.66
CA ALA A 92 -2.65 -1.38 5.92
C ALA A 92 -2.66 -2.22 4.64
N THR A 93 -2.61 -3.54 4.79
CA THR A 93 -2.73 -4.46 3.67
C THR A 93 -3.42 -5.74 4.15
N GLY A 94 -4.27 -6.32 3.31
CA GLY A 94 -5.02 -7.52 3.65
C GLY A 94 -6.25 -7.65 2.79
N SER A 95 -7.13 -8.59 3.15
CA SER A 95 -8.39 -8.78 2.44
C SER A 95 -9.38 -7.67 2.79
N HIS A 96 -10.41 -7.53 1.97
CA HIS A 96 -11.46 -6.56 2.20
C HIS A 96 -12.10 -6.75 3.59
N SER A 97 -12.40 -7.99 3.95
CA SER A 97 -13.02 -8.28 5.26
C SER A 97 -12.10 -8.00 6.44
N GLU A 98 -10.79 -8.10 6.24
CA GLU A 98 -9.83 -7.81 7.31
C GLU A 98 -9.65 -6.32 7.55
N LEU A 99 -9.79 -5.49 6.52
CA LEU A 99 -9.52 -4.06 6.60
C LEU A 99 -10.78 -3.21 6.78
N PHE A 100 -11.94 -3.73 6.39
CA PHE A 100 -13.20 -2.96 6.39
C PHE A 100 -14.38 -3.69 7.08
#